data_188258100518c927b6241435b2602b96
#
_entry.id   188258100518c927b6241435b2602b96
#
_cell.length_a   1.000
_cell.length_b   1.000
_cell.length_c   1.000
_cell.angle_alpha   90.00
_cell.angle_beta   90.00
_cell.angle_gamma   90.00
#
_symmetry.space_group_name_H-M   'P 1'
#
loop_
_entity.id
_entity.type
_entity.pdbx_description
1 polymer ?
#
loop_
_entity_poly.entity_id
_entity_poly.type
_entity_poly.pdbx_seq_one_letter_code
_entity_poly.pdbx_strand_id
1 'polypeptide(L)'
;MDSGFRYYNSITAIGLTNNASWDDILTALPRGSGVKFAAWKDSYPNLTSQAGARQEITVNKCEAGYATIEVWDIGSNVRYYRSHDGYNYTSWKTI
;
A
#
# COMPACT_ATOMS: atom_id res chain seq x y z
N MET A 1 15.77 7.38 -20.00
CA MET A 1 15.94 7.02 -18.63
C MET A 1 14.61 6.88 -17.90
N ASP A 2 14.46 5.85 -17.18
CA ASP A 2 13.23 5.64 -16.46
C ASP A 2 13.21 6.44 -15.16
N SER A 3 12.25 7.35 -15.02
CA SER A 3 12.04 8.12 -13.80
C SER A 3 10.85 7.60 -12.99
N GLY A 4 10.21 6.55 -13.46
CA GLY A 4 9.05 6.00 -12.78
C GLY A 4 9.43 5.15 -11.58
N PHE A 5 8.41 4.80 -10.80
CA PHE A 5 8.59 3.90 -9.68
C PHE A 5 8.88 2.48 -10.17
N ARG A 6 9.72 1.81 -9.43
CA ARG A 6 9.85 0.37 -9.56
C ARG A 6 8.83 -0.27 -8.63
N TYR A 7 7.92 -1.05 -9.19
CA TYR A 7 6.92 -1.73 -8.41
C TYR A 7 7.28 -3.18 -8.17
N TYR A 8 7.21 -3.58 -6.92
CA TYR A 8 7.22 -4.98 -6.52
C TYR A 8 5.79 -5.50 -6.60
N ASN A 9 5.61 -6.73 -6.98
CA ASN A 9 4.28 -7.30 -7.22
C ASN A 9 3.74 -8.15 -6.09
N SER A 10 4.44 -8.19 -4.96
CA SER A 10 3.97 -8.94 -3.80
C SER A 10 4.66 -8.45 -2.52
N ILE A 11 4.03 -8.73 -1.40
CA ILE A 11 4.59 -8.44 -0.08
C ILE A 11 5.85 -9.27 0.16
N THR A 12 5.87 -10.52 -0.31
CA THR A 12 7.04 -11.37 -0.13
C THR A 12 8.25 -10.88 -0.90
N ALA A 13 8.05 -10.19 -2.02
CA ALA A 13 9.14 -9.64 -2.81
C ALA A 13 9.94 -8.56 -2.05
N ILE A 14 9.37 -7.98 -1.02
CA ILE A 14 10.05 -7.01 -0.17
C ILE A 14 10.36 -7.58 1.22
N GLY A 15 10.34 -8.90 1.33
CA GLY A 15 10.76 -9.59 2.55
C GLY A 15 9.75 -9.62 3.67
N LEU A 16 8.48 -9.40 3.38
CA LEU A 16 7.42 -9.36 4.40
C LEU A 16 6.47 -10.54 4.27
N THR A 17 5.71 -10.77 5.33
CA THR A 17 4.65 -11.76 5.35
C THR A 17 3.29 -11.08 5.23
N ASN A 18 2.24 -11.88 5.12
CA ASN A 18 0.87 -11.35 5.04
C ASN A 18 0.38 -10.71 6.36
N ASN A 19 1.18 -10.74 7.41
CA ASN A 19 0.88 -10.05 8.66
C ASN A 19 1.48 -8.64 8.72
N ALA A 20 2.11 -8.18 7.65
CA ALA A 20 2.75 -6.88 7.61
C ALA A 20 1.76 -5.75 7.89
N SER A 21 2.23 -4.74 8.61
CA SER A 21 1.51 -3.49 8.79
C SER A 21 1.90 -2.50 7.70
N TRP A 22 1.19 -1.37 7.64
CA TRP A 22 1.59 -0.28 6.74
C TRP A 22 3.00 0.20 7.06
N ASP A 23 3.35 0.31 8.34
CA ASP A 23 4.71 0.72 8.74
C ASP A 23 5.77 -0.26 8.25
N ASP A 24 5.50 -1.55 8.31
CA ASP A 24 6.41 -2.57 7.81
C ASP A 24 6.68 -2.39 6.32
N ILE A 25 5.63 -2.10 5.54
CA ILE A 25 5.76 -1.89 4.10
C ILE A 25 6.58 -0.63 3.83
N LEU A 26 6.28 0.46 4.51
CA LEU A 26 7.02 1.71 4.31
C LEU A 26 8.48 1.57 4.68
N THR A 27 8.78 0.80 5.72
CA THR A 27 10.17 0.56 6.14
C THR A 27 10.92 -0.30 5.13
N ALA A 28 10.24 -1.32 4.57
CA ALA A 28 10.88 -2.28 3.67
C ALA A 28 11.12 -1.71 2.26
N LEU A 29 10.31 -0.76 1.81
CA LEU A 29 10.43 -0.23 0.45
C LEU A 29 11.61 0.73 0.34
N PRO A 30 12.46 0.58 -0.69
CA PRO A 30 13.43 1.62 -1.04
C PRO A 30 12.72 2.89 -1.52
N ARG A 31 13.38 4.03 -1.34
CA ARG A 31 12.87 5.29 -1.88
C ARG A 31 12.74 5.20 -3.39
N GLY A 32 11.68 5.79 -3.92
CA GLY A 32 11.41 5.78 -5.34
C GLY A 32 10.87 4.46 -5.85
N SER A 33 10.36 3.62 -4.94
CA SER A 33 9.76 2.34 -5.29
C SER A 33 8.39 2.19 -4.66
N GLY A 34 7.65 1.20 -5.10
CA GLY A 34 6.35 0.90 -4.56
C GLY A 34 6.05 -0.59 -4.60
N VAL A 35 4.94 -0.96 -4.02
CA VAL A 35 4.42 -2.32 -4.12
C VAL A 35 2.95 -2.24 -4.56
N LYS A 36 2.59 -3.11 -5.50
CA LYS A 36 1.23 -3.18 -6.02
C LYS A 36 0.84 -4.65 -6.07
N PHE A 37 -0.23 -5.01 -5.38
CA PHE A 37 -0.61 -6.41 -5.28
C PHE A 37 -2.10 -6.56 -5.02
N ALA A 38 -2.64 -7.71 -5.42
CA ALA A 38 -4.01 -8.08 -5.13
C ALA A 38 -4.10 -8.62 -3.70
N ALA A 39 -5.17 -8.28 -3.00
CA ALA A 39 -5.38 -8.71 -1.64
C ALA A 39 -6.82 -9.15 -1.44
N TRP A 40 -7.00 -10.16 -0.58
CA TRP A 40 -8.30 -10.57 -0.09
C TRP A 40 -8.47 -10.02 1.33
N LYS A 41 -9.70 -9.74 1.69
CA LYS A 41 -10.00 -9.12 2.97
C LYS A 41 -9.32 -9.78 4.16
N ASP A 42 -9.30 -11.09 4.22
CA ASP A 42 -8.77 -11.82 5.37
C ASP A 42 -7.33 -12.30 5.17
N SER A 43 -6.77 -12.12 3.98
CA SER A 43 -5.40 -12.55 3.68
C SER A 43 -4.34 -11.61 4.24
N TYR A 44 -4.70 -10.33 4.40
CA TYR A 44 -3.80 -9.31 4.92
C TYR A 44 -4.52 -8.54 6.03
N PRO A 45 -4.66 -9.15 7.22
CA PRO A 45 -5.55 -8.61 8.25
C PRO A 45 -5.19 -7.21 8.74
N ASN A 46 -3.93 -6.82 8.60
CA ASN A 46 -3.48 -5.50 9.05
C ASN A 46 -3.59 -4.42 7.98
N LEU A 47 -3.96 -4.77 6.75
CA LEU A 47 -4.00 -3.82 5.63
C LEU A 47 -5.40 -3.61 5.05
N THR A 48 -6.30 -4.55 5.21
CA THR A 48 -7.52 -4.61 4.41
C THR A 48 -8.78 -4.23 5.16
N SER A 49 -8.67 -3.54 6.29
CA SER A 49 -9.81 -3.19 7.11
C SER A 49 -10.75 -2.17 6.47
N GLN A 50 -10.30 -1.46 5.44
CA GLN A 50 -11.07 -0.37 4.84
C GLN A 50 -11.99 -0.82 3.72
N ALA A 51 -11.77 -1.97 3.15
CA ALA A 51 -12.41 -2.33 1.91
C ALA A 51 -13.07 -3.71 1.97
N GLY A 52 -13.74 -4.06 0.89
CA GLY A 52 -14.43 -5.33 0.78
C GLY A 52 -13.51 -6.51 0.48
N ALA A 53 -14.10 -7.57 -0.06
CA ALA A 53 -13.41 -8.86 -0.17
C ALA A 53 -12.22 -8.85 -1.13
N ARG A 54 -12.33 -8.11 -2.25
CA ARG A 54 -11.29 -8.10 -3.29
C ARG A 54 -10.73 -6.71 -3.45
N GLN A 55 -9.42 -6.61 -3.33
CA GLN A 55 -8.76 -5.31 -3.30
C GLN A 55 -7.49 -5.33 -4.12
N GLU A 56 -7.14 -4.16 -4.64
CA GLU A 56 -5.82 -3.90 -5.16
C GLU A 56 -5.17 -2.85 -4.27
N ILE A 57 -4.00 -3.17 -3.74
CA ILE A 57 -3.28 -2.28 -2.83
C ILE A 57 -2.06 -1.74 -3.55
N THR A 58 -1.87 -0.42 -3.48
CA THR A 58 -0.72 0.26 -4.05
C THR A 58 -0.10 1.16 -3.00
N VAL A 59 1.20 1.00 -2.78
CA VAL A 59 1.97 1.86 -1.88
C VAL A 59 3.14 2.43 -2.67
N ASN A 60 3.26 3.75 -2.69
CA ASN A 60 4.36 4.46 -3.33
C ASN A 60 5.19 5.16 -2.27
N LYS A 61 6.46 4.78 -2.14
CA LYS A 61 7.39 5.45 -1.25
C LYS A 61 8.21 6.46 -2.04
N CYS A 62 7.81 7.73 -1.97
CA CYS A 62 8.40 8.80 -2.78
C CYS A 62 9.77 9.22 -2.23
N GLU A 63 9.84 9.40 -0.92
CA GLU A 63 11.04 9.82 -0.20
C GLU A 63 11.06 9.10 1.14
N ALA A 64 12.12 9.32 1.93
CA ALA A 64 12.23 8.72 3.25
C ALA A 64 11.03 9.13 4.12
N GLY A 65 10.14 8.20 4.35
CA GLY A 65 8.94 8.42 5.14
C GLY A 65 7.76 9.04 4.40
N TYR A 66 7.94 9.61 3.22
CA TYR A 66 6.85 10.19 2.44
C TYR A 66 6.27 9.15 1.48
N ALA A 67 5.00 8.87 1.62
CA ALA A 67 4.38 7.81 0.84
C ALA A 67 2.91 8.10 0.55
N THR A 68 2.41 7.48 -0.51
CA THR A 68 0.98 7.43 -0.80
C THR A 68 0.50 5.99 -0.73
N ILE A 69 -0.71 5.81 -0.25
CA ILE A 69 -1.31 4.49 -0.06
C ILE A 69 -2.70 4.51 -0.68
N GLU A 70 -2.99 3.52 -1.51
CA GLU A 70 -4.29 3.35 -2.12
C GLU A 70 -4.77 1.92 -1.93
N VAL A 71 -6.02 1.77 -1.50
CA VAL A 71 -6.71 0.49 -1.44
C VAL A 71 -7.95 0.61 -2.32
N TRP A 72 -7.95 -0.07 -3.45
CA TRP A 72 -9.06 -0.06 -4.38
C TRP A 72 -9.94 -1.29 -4.11
N ASP A 73 -11.13 -1.05 -3.61
CA ASP A 73 -12.14 -2.10 -3.47
C ASP A 73 -12.76 -2.35 -4.83
N ILE A 74 -12.34 -3.42 -5.48
CA ILE A 74 -12.72 -3.71 -6.86
C ILE A 74 -14.21 -4.02 -6.96
N GLY A 75 -14.76 -4.71 -5.96
CA GLY A 75 -16.16 -5.10 -5.99
C GLY A 75 -17.12 -3.92 -5.97
N SER A 76 -16.85 -2.92 -5.14
CA SER A 76 -17.69 -1.72 -5.04
C SER A 76 -17.18 -0.57 -5.89
N ASN A 77 -16.01 -0.70 -6.48
CA ASN A 77 -15.34 0.34 -7.27
C ASN A 77 -15.13 1.62 -6.45
N VAL A 78 -14.71 1.45 -5.21
CA VAL A 78 -14.38 2.57 -4.33
C VAL A 78 -12.88 2.53 -4.04
N ARG A 79 -12.24 3.68 -4.14
CA ARG A 79 -10.83 3.82 -3.80
C ARG A 79 -10.70 4.52 -2.47
N TYR A 80 -9.98 3.88 -1.56
CA TYR A 80 -9.60 4.46 -0.29
C TYR A 80 -8.15 4.88 -0.41
N TYR A 81 -7.84 6.10 0.02
CA TYR A 81 -6.47 6.58 -0.08
C TYR A 81 -6.09 7.41 1.13
N ARG A 82 -4.80 7.41 1.41
CA ARG A 82 -4.19 8.27 2.41
C ARG A 82 -2.72 8.41 2.11
N SER A 83 -2.05 9.30 2.86
CA SER A 83 -0.61 9.49 2.73
C SER A 83 0.06 9.46 4.09
N HIS A 84 1.39 9.37 4.04
CA HIS A 84 2.26 9.45 5.20
C HIS A 84 3.26 10.58 4.94
N ASP A 85 3.40 11.50 5.88
CA ASP A 85 4.19 12.73 5.69
C ASP A 85 5.59 12.64 6.32
N GLY A 86 6.06 11.45 6.62
CA GLY A 86 7.32 11.23 7.32
C GLY A 86 7.14 10.99 8.81
N TYR A 87 6.00 11.38 9.36
CA TYR A 87 5.70 11.21 10.80
C TYR A 87 4.34 10.60 11.05
N ASN A 88 3.33 11.04 10.32
CA ASN A 88 1.95 10.65 10.57
C ASN A 88 1.23 10.23 9.30
N TYR A 89 0.25 9.34 9.45
CA TYR A 89 -0.70 9.02 8.40
C TYR A 89 -1.81 10.04 8.40
N THR A 90 -2.28 10.42 7.21
CA THR A 90 -3.52 11.18 7.10
C THR A 90 -4.71 10.25 7.30
N SER A 91 -5.89 10.82 7.49
CA SER A 91 -7.12 10.04 7.55
C SER A 91 -7.43 9.44 6.17
N TRP A 92 -8.07 8.29 6.17
CA TRP A 92 -8.56 7.68 4.94
C TRP A 92 -9.60 8.57 4.27
N LYS A 93 -9.48 8.69 2.96
CA LYS A 93 -10.47 9.36 2.11
C LYS A 93 -10.90 8.41 1.01
N THR A 94 -12.00 8.74 0.35
CA THR A 94 -12.53 7.94 -0.75
C THR A 94 -12.68 8.76 -2.00
N ILE A 95 -12.62 8.06 -3.12
CA ILE A 95 -12.92 8.61 -4.44
C ILE A 95 -14.06 7.82 -5.03
#